data_eb8443318fdac714fa68c5ee6bda7816
#
_entry.id   eb8443318fdac714fa68c5ee6bda7816
#
_cell.length_a   1.000
_cell.length_b   1.000
_cell.length_c   1.000
_cell.angle_alpha   90.00
_cell.angle_beta   90.00
_cell.angle_gamma   90.00
#
_symmetry.space_group_name_H-M   'P 1'
#
loop_
_entity.id
_entity.type
_entity.pdbx_description
1 polymer ?
#
loop_
_entity_poly.entity_id
_entity_poly.type
_entity_poly.pdbx_seq_one_letter_code
_entity_poly.pdbx_strand_id
1 'polypeptide(L)'
;MAALLLVGGAAAADVPGLNAQALRELRQAGVDKYLGTSMPTRSEHGVWTKHAFNPQYVPDASYPARVRADGPVCIAGTPYSVFTREGDPKKLLIFLQGGGACWQGFYNCNVLGDAQAPPQQGPFPGVFDPTSPQNPFADYSVVYMPYCDGSTFGGDNDVNDPGFPFRPTRYHRGLRNLSAGMDVARQMFPDAKQITVMGHSAGGVGAAAFAPFLARFAFGNNTKLTVYNDAGPIAVNLGTSPSAGGPDVPWLSVWARQNDWQFQKFYPQSCIDDGRCNAFGQQTGIISWRLENDSTIREGFYETDSDRTNRFFAQGDGTRMDPQAYRELILTEHGALNAAYPTRYKRFIVSGDDTHGAVQVTAETPNFPFPQPFSFYTQQANGTLLSYWATEFVRIGARQSQFGWKDIVEDYVPVPIP
;
A
#
# COMPACT_ATOMS: atom_id res chain seq x y z
N MET A 1 9.81 54.29 -31.75
CA MET A 1 9.26 52.96 -32.05
C MET A 1 10.15 51.93 -31.36
N ALA A 2 9.74 51.39 -30.20
CA ALA A 2 10.45 50.35 -29.48
C ALA A 2 9.72 49.02 -29.76
N ALA A 3 10.44 48.10 -30.35
CA ALA A 3 9.91 46.77 -30.65
C ALA A 3 10.01 45.90 -29.37
N LEU A 4 8.87 45.49 -28.83
CA LEU A 4 8.75 44.56 -27.73
C LEU A 4 8.95 43.14 -28.30
N LEU A 5 10.09 42.54 -27.99
CA LEU A 5 10.34 41.11 -28.26
C LEU A 5 9.60 40.28 -27.20
N LEU A 6 8.49 39.70 -27.61
CA LEU A 6 7.82 38.62 -26.85
C LEU A 6 8.68 37.38 -26.99
N VAL A 7 9.40 37.05 -25.89
CA VAL A 7 10.05 35.75 -25.72
C VAL A 7 8.93 34.79 -25.37
N GLY A 8 8.45 34.04 -26.34
CA GLY A 8 7.56 32.91 -26.15
C GLY A 8 8.33 31.81 -25.38
N GLY A 9 8.03 31.64 -24.10
CA GLY A 9 8.50 30.48 -23.34
C GLY A 9 7.91 29.24 -24.01
N ALA A 10 8.76 28.38 -24.58
CA ALA A 10 8.36 27.05 -25.00
C ALA A 10 7.90 26.32 -23.70
N ALA A 11 6.62 25.95 -23.64
CA ALA A 11 6.11 25.05 -22.62
C ALA A 11 6.97 23.79 -22.69
N ALA A 12 7.68 23.48 -21.63
CA ALA A 12 8.42 22.24 -21.51
C ALA A 12 7.40 21.10 -21.74
N ALA A 13 7.65 20.26 -22.73
CA ALA A 13 6.80 19.11 -22.98
C ALA A 13 6.72 18.31 -21.69
N ASP A 14 5.51 18.05 -21.19
CA ASP A 14 5.30 17.27 -19.97
C ASP A 14 5.95 15.91 -20.15
N VAL A 15 7.02 15.68 -19.36
CA VAL A 15 7.67 14.37 -19.32
C VAL A 15 6.67 13.39 -18.71
N PRO A 16 6.34 12.28 -19.39
CA PRO A 16 5.40 11.32 -18.85
C PRO A 16 5.84 10.80 -17.47
N GLY A 17 4.89 10.61 -16.55
CA GLY A 17 5.17 10.14 -15.20
C GLY A 17 5.20 11.25 -14.17
N LEU A 18 5.92 11.03 -13.09
CA LEU A 18 6.05 11.96 -11.98
C LEU A 18 6.90 13.17 -12.39
N ASN A 19 6.38 14.37 -12.23
CA ASN A 19 7.05 15.59 -12.70
C ASN A 19 8.32 15.90 -11.87
N ALA A 20 9.20 16.73 -12.43
CA ALA A 20 10.51 17.00 -11.85
C ALA A 20 10.46 17.76 -10.51
N GLN A 21 9.43 18.58 -10.30
CA GLN A 21 9.23 19.26 -9.01
C GLN A 21 8.84 18.27 -7.94
N ALA A 22 7.85 17.42 -8.20
CA ALA A 22 7.40 16.39 -7.28
C ALA A 22 8.54 15.42 -6.89
N LEU A 23 9.37 15.01 -7.86
CA LEU A 23 10.57 14.20 -7.57
C LEU A 23 11.54 14.92 -6.63
N ARG A 24 11.75 16.22 -6.79
CA ARG A 24 12.61 16.99 -5.87
C ARG A 24 12.02 17.07 -4.47
N GLU A 25 10.73 17.35 -4.35
CA GLU A 25 10.05 17.45 -3.05
C GLU A 25 10.04 16.13 -2.29
N LEU A 26 9.80 15.01 -2.99
CA LEU A 26 9.87 13.67 -2.40
C LEU A 26 11.29 13.33 -1.89
N ARG A 27 12.33 13.72 -2.63
CA ARG A 27 13.72 13.59 -2.16
C ARG A 27 14.03 14.47 -0.96
N GLN A 28 13.55 15.71 -0.97
CA GLN A 28 13.71 16.63 0.17
C GLN A 28 13.00 16.10 1.42
N ALA A 29 11.83 15.50 1.24
CA ALA A 29 11.10 14.81 2.31
C ALA A 29 11.78 13.48 2.74
N GLY A 30 12.75 12.98 1.96
CA GLY A 30 13.51 11.78 2.30
C GLY A 30 12.79 10.46 2.00
N VAL A 31 11.83 10.45 1.07
CA VAL A 31 11.10 9.23 0.70
C VAL A 31 12.04 8.15 0.17
N ASP A 32 13.07 8.54 -0.61
CA ASP A 32 14.05 7.64 -1.21
C ASP A 32 15.32 7.40 -0.37
N LYS A 33 15.37 7.94 0.85
CA LYS A 33 16.62 7.94 1.66
C LYS A 33 17.19 6.57 2.00
N TYR A 34 16.36 5.53 1.95
CA TYR A 34 16.78 4.15 2.21
C TYR A 34 16.93 3.30 0.95
N LEU A 35 16.63 3.82 -0.23
CA LEU A 35 16.88 3.12 -1.49
C LEU A 35 18.38 2.96 -1.75
N GLY A 36 18.80 1.76 -2.19
CA GLY A 36 20.18 1.41 -2.45
C GLY A 36 21.02 1.16 -1.18
N THR A 37 20.41 1.13 0.00
CA THR A 37 21.12 0.95 1.28
C THR A 37 21.01 -0.45 1.85
N SER A 38 20.04 -1.24 1.43
CA SER A 38 19.75 -2.56 1.98
C SER A 38 20.04 -3.65 0.95
N MET A 39 21.04 -4.47 1.25
CA MET A 39 21.36 -5.65 0.45
C MET A 39 20.98 -6.90 1.23
N PRO A 40 20.32 -7.90 0.60
CA PRO A 40 20.06 -9.16 1.26
C PRO A 40 21.39 -9.86 1.58
N THR A 41 21.47 -10.45 2.76
CA THR A 41 22.68 -11.17 3.22
C THR A 41 22.61 -12.65 2.93
N ARG A 42 21.41 -13.15 2.63
CA ARG A 42 21.15 -14.53 2.33
C ARG A 42 20.03 -14.66 1.29
N SER A 43 20.23 -15.57 0.31
CA SER A 43 19.19 -15.98 -0.64
C SER A 43 18.99 -17.48 -0.54
N GLU A 44 17.72 -17.92 -0.46
CA GLU A 44 17.30 -19.32 -0.48
C GLU A 44 16.43 -19.54 -1.71
N HIS A 45 16.88 -20.41 -2.61
CA HIS A 45 16.21 -20.68 -3.88
C HIS A 45 15.13 -21.75 -3.74
N GLY A 46 14.09 -21.63 -4.56
CA GLY A 46 12.95 -22.53 -4.64
C GLY A 46 11.94 -21.99 -5.65
N VAL A 47 10.67 -22.39 -5.54
CA VAL A 47 9.58 -21.77 -6.31
C VAL A 47 9.50 -20.27 -5.99
N TRP A 48 9.73 -19.92 -4.72
CA TRP A 48 9.97 -18.58 -4.26
C TRP A 48 11.41 -18.46 -3.76
N THR A 49 12.13 -17.44 -4.20
CA THR A 49 13.46 -17.09 -3.68
C THR A 49 13.29 -16.17 -2.48
N LYS A 50 13.77 -16.59 -1.32
CA LYS A 50 13.78 -15.78 -0.09
C LYS A 50 15.04 -14.93 -0.04
N HIS A 51 14.90 -13.64 0.16
CA HIS A 51 15.96 -12.66 0.37
C HIS A 51 15.90 -12.17 1.81
N ALA A 52 16.77 -12.70 2.67
CA ALA A 52 16.81 -12.36 4.10
C ALA A 52 17.79 -11.21 4.37
N PHE A 53 17.41 -10.31 5.27
CA PHE A 53 18.26 -9.24 5.76
C PHE A 53 18.81 -9.58 7.15
N ASN A 54 20.03 -9.19 7.46
CA ASN A 54 20.63 -9.45 8.78
C ASN A 54 19.84 -8.70 9.85
N PRO A 55 19.57 -9.38 10.98
CA PRO A 55 19.08 -8.67 12.16
C PRO A 55 20.14 -7.67 12.61
N GLN A 56 19.71 -6.47 12.89
CA GLN A 56 20.59 -5.37 13.33
C GLN A 56 21.40 -5.62 14.61
N TYR A 57 21.09 -6.70 15.34
CA TYR A 57 21.70 -7.04 16.62
C TYR A 57 22.78 -8.11 16.54
N VAL A 58 22.97 -8.74 15.40
CA VAL A 58 24.06 -9.71 15.26
C VAL A 58 25.33 -8.96 14.93
N PRO A 59 26.36 -8.98 15.79
CA PRO A 59 27.65 -8.43 15.48
C PRO A 59 28.27 -9.24 14.33
N ASP A 60 28.26 -8.68 13.14
CA ASP A 60 28.95 -9.23 11.99
C ASP A 60 30.02 -8.23 11.55
N ALA A 61 31.27 -8.64 11.65
CA ALA A 61 32.43 -7.81 11.34
C ALA A 61 32.50 -7.40 9.87
N SER A 62 31.75 -8.06 8.98
CA SER A 62 31.79 -7.83 7.55
C SER A 62 30.97 -6.63 7.07
N TYR A 63 30.10 -6.04 7.95
CA TYR A 63 29.28 -4.89 7.58
C TYR A 63 29.63 -3.64 8.40
N PRO A 64 29.64 -2.45 7.79
CA PRO A 64 29.78 -1.20 8.55
C PRO A 64 28.69 -1.08 9.60
N ALA A 65 29.06 -0.75 10.84
CA ALA A 65 28.14 -0.68 11.99
C ALA A 65 26.92 0.24 11.74
N ARG A 66 27.07 1.25 10.90
CA ARG A 66 26.03 2.23 10.55
C ARG A 66 24.89 1.63 9.72
N VAL A 67 25.18 0.67 8.82
CA VAL A 67 24.16 0.01 7.98
C VAL A 67 23.28 -0.92 8.81
N ARG A 68 23.83 -1.52 9.86
CA ARG A 68 23.12 -2.47 10.74
C ARG A 68 22.17 -1.83 11.71
N ALA A 69 22.51 -0.66 12.25
CA ALA A 69 21.66 0.06 13.18
C ALA A 69 20.36 0.58 12.52
N ASP A 70 20.40 0.83 11.21
CA ASP A 70 19.33 1.48 10.43
C ASP A 70 18.64 0.57 9.42
N GLY A 71 18.95 -0.71 9.39
CA GLY A 71 18.44 -1.68 8.42
C GLY A 71 16.95 -2.04 8.57
N PRO A 72 16.42 -2.78 7.58
CA PRO A 72 15.07 -3.31 7.63
C PRO A 72 14.94 -4.35 8.73
N VAL A 73 13.85 -4.29 9.50
CA VAL A 73 13.58 -5.18 10.63
C VAL A 73 12.09 -5.19 10.94
N CYS A 74 11.59 -6.29 11.50
CA CYS A 74 10.22 -6.34 12.00
C CYS A 74 10.06 -5.56 13.31
N ILE A 75 8.82 -5.22 13.67
CA ILE A 75 8.49 -4.41 14.86
C ILE A 75 9.08 -4.97 16.15
N ALA A 76 9.14 -6.31 16.28
CA ALA A 76 9.76 -6.99 17.42
C ALA A 76 11.28 -7.15 17.30
N GLY A 77 11.93 -6.52 16.31
CA GLY A 77 13.37 -6.61 16.07
C GLY A 77 13.84 -7.94 15.49
N THR A 78 12.93 -8.76 14.97
CA THR A 78 13.26 -9.98 14.25
C THR A 78 13.68 -9.68 12.81
N PRO A 79 14.41 -10.60 12.14
CA PRO A 79 14.84 -10.40 10.76
C PRO A 79 13.67 -10.10 9.82
N TYR A 80 13.91 -9.21 8.85
CA TYR A 80 13.03 -8.98 7.73
C TYR A 80 13.48 -9.78 6.52
N SER A 81 12.55 -10.21 5.70
CA SER A 81 12.81 -10.90 4.43
C SER A 81 11.79 -10.47 3.39
N VAL A 82 12.19 -10.53 2.13
CA VAL A 82 11.28 -10.43 0.98
C VAL A 82 11.40 -11.68 0.13
N PHE A 83 10.41 -11.92 -0.72
CA PHE A 83 10.39 -13.11 -1.58
C PHE A 83 10.18 -12.68 -3.03
N THR A 84 10.84 -13.38 -3.95
CA THR A 84 10.64 -13.18 -5.39
C THR A 84 10.25 -14.46 -6.08
N ARG A 85 9.41 -14.34 -7.11
CA ARG A 85 9.09 -15.41 -8.06
C ARG A 85 9.27 -14.87 -9.46
N GLU A 86 9.99 -15.60 -10.29
CA GLU A 86 10.22 -15.24 -11.69
C GLU A 86 8.99 -15.54 -12.56
N GLY A 87 8.71 -14.65 -13.49
CA GLY A 87 7.71 -14.73 -14.55
C GLY A 87 8.22 -13.94 -15.77
N ASP A 88 7.36 -13.22 -16.47
CA ASP A 88 7.80 -12.29 -17.51
C ASP A 88 8.66 -11.17 -16.89
N PRO A 89 9.95 -11.03 -17.28
CA PRO A 89 10.84 -10.04 -16.69
C PRO A 89 10.45 -8.58 -16.96
N LYS A 90 9.55 -8.36 -17.91
CA LYS A 90 9.02 -7.02 -18.24
C LYS A 90 7.78 -6.64 -17.45
N LYS A 91 7.16 -7.60 -16.77
CA LYS A 91 5.95 -7.42 -15.96
C LYS A 91 6.25 -7.73 -14.51
N LEU A 92 5.97 -6.80 -13.62
CA LEU A 92 6.30 -6.92 -12.22
C LEU A 92 5.09 -6.61 -11.33
N LEU A 93 4.74 -7.55 -10.48
CA LEU A 93 3.82 -7.36 -9.37
C LEU A 93 4.63 -7.17 -8.08
N ILE A 94 4.57 -5.99 -7.51
CA ILE A 94 5.11 -5.68 -6.18
C ILE A 94 3.94 -5.76 -5.21
N PHE A 95 3.94 -6.81 -4.39
CA PHE A 95 2.84 -7.10 -3.48
C PHE A 95 3.23 -6.85 -2.02
N LEU A 96 2.41 -6.06 -1.33
CA LEU A 96 2.54 -5.73 0.07
C LEU A 96 1.48 -6.51 0.87
N GLN A 97 1.93 -7.37 1.81
CA GLN A 97 1.05 -8.17 2.65
C GLN A 97 0.29 -7.31 3.66
N GLY A 98 -0.93 -7.72 4.01
CA GLY A 98 -1.69 -7.20 5.13
C GLY A 98 -1.20 -7.71 6.48
N GLY A 99 -1.75 -7.18 7.57
CA GLY A 99 -1.38 -7.67 8.90
C GLY A 99 -1.66 -6.68 10.04
N GLY A 100 -2.67 -5.85 9.90
CA GLY A 100 -3.14 -4.97 10.97
C GLY A 100 -2.27 -3.76 11.23
N ALA A 101 -2.32 -3.22 12.45
CA ALA A 101 -1.55 -2.06 12.87
C ALA A 101 -1.23 -2.11 14.37
N CYS A 102 -0.11 -1.51 14.75
CA CYS A 102 0.33 -1.43 16.14
C CYS A 102 0.70 0.01 16.51
N TRP A 103 0.25 0.44 17.67
CA TRP A 103 0.67 1.67 18.35
C TRP A 103 0.63 1.48 19.86
N GLN A 104 1.05 2.46 20.61
CA GLN A 104 1.09 2.35 22.08
C GLN A 104 -0.29 2.01 22.65
N GLY A 105 -0.35 0.88 23.36
CA GLY A 105 -1.59 0.37 23.95
C GLY A 105 -2.51 -0.39 23.01
N PHE A 106 -2.19 -0.46 21.71
CA PHE A 106 -2.94 -1.21 20.71
C PHE A 106 -1.97 -2.03 19.83
N TYR A 107 -1.92 -3.34 20.04
CA TYR A 107 -0.93 -4.23 19.44
C TYR A 107 -1.59 -5.31 18.58
N ASN A 108 -2.32 -4.87 17.55
CA ASN A 108 -3.06 -5.74 16.62
C ASN A 108 -2.37 -5.79 15.24
N CYS A 109 -1.13 -6.27 15.21
CA CYS A 109 -0.38 -6.40 13.96
C CYS A 109 0.49 -7.66 13.94
N ASN A 110 0.87 -8.08 12.73
CA ASN A 110 1.90 -9.09 12.54
C ASN A 110 3.26 -8.57 13.03
N VAL A 111 3.95 -9.39 13.82
CA VAL A 111 5.20 -8.99 14.48
C VAL A 111 6.44 -9.75 13.99
N LEU A 112 6.25 -10.85 13.25
CA LEU A 112 7.32 -11.76 12.81
C LEU A 112 7.32 -11.87 11.28
N GLY A 113 8.41 -11.44 10.64
CA GLY A 113 8.55 -11.51 9.19
C GLY A 113 8.66 -12.94 8.64
N ASP A 114 9.37 -13.81 9.34
CA ASP A 114 9.59 -15.18 8.87
C ASP A 114 8.33 -16.07 8.95
N ALA A 115 7.36 -15.70 9.78
CA ALA A 115 6.07 -16.38 9.84
C ALA A 115 5.14 -16.03 8.66
N GLN A 116 5.51 -15.05 7.87
CA GLN A 116 4.71 -14.45 6.80
C GLN A 116 5.21 -14.88 5.41
N ALA A 117 5.51 -16.17 5.23
CA ALA A 117 5.88 -16.71 3.92
C ALA A 117 4.80 -16.40 2.87
N PRO A 118 5.17 -16.24 1.59
CA PRO A 118 4.20 -16.07 0.52
C PRO A 118 3.28 -17.29 0.44
N PRO A 119 2.08 -17.16 -0.11
CA PRO A 119 1.15 -18.27 -0.27
C PRO A 119 1.83 -19.40 -1.04
N GLN A 120 2.21 -20.43 -0.33
CA GLN A 120 2.72 -21.65 -0.94
C GLN A 120 1.55 -22.37 -1.59
N GLN A 121 1.81 -23.08 -2.68
CA GLN A 121 0.85 -23.87 -3.46
C GLN A 121 -0.25 -24.50 -2.59
N GLY A 122 -1.27 -23.74 -2.32
CA GLY A 122 -2.49 -24.17 -1.64
C GLY A 122 -3.65 -24.09 -2.62
N PRO A 123 -4.81 -24.63 -2.28
CA PRO A 123 -5.97 -24.61 -3.18
C PRO A 123 -6.45 -23.21 -3.56
N PHE A 124 -5.87 -22.14 -2.99
CA PHE A 124 -6.32 -20.77 -3.20
C PHE A 124 -5.16 -19.74 -3.24
N PRO A 125 -4.37 -19.72 -4.31
CA PRO A 125 -3.21 -18.82 -4.39
C PRO A 125 -3.55 -17.36 -4.79
N GLY A 126 -4.81 -17.01 -5.05
CA GLY A 126 -5.23 -15.67 -5.41
C GLY A 126 -4.57 -15.10 -6.65
N VAL A 127 -4.18 -13.85 -6.55
CA VAL A 127 -3.42 -13.15 -7.60
C VAL A 127 -2.04 -13.79 -7.87
N PHE A 128 -1.62 -14.73 -7.03
CA PHE A 128 -0.37 -15.48 -7.21
C PHE A 128 -0.54 -16.78 -7.99
N ASP A 129 -1.75 -17.14 -8.40
CA ASP A 129 -1.98 -18.33 -9.23
C ASP A 129 -1.44 -18.13 -10.66
N PRO A 130 -0.35 -18.79 -11.05
CA PRO A 130 0.19 -18.65 -12.40
C PRO A 130 -0.61 -19.44 -13.44
N THR A 131 -1.57 -20.26 -13.01
CA THR A 131 -2.31 -21.20 -13.88
C THR A 131 -3.73 -20.74 -14.21
N SER A 132 -4.28 -19.81 -13.43
CA SER A 132 -5.64 -19.34 -13.64
C SER A 132 -5.72 -18.40 -14.86
N PRO A 133 -6.54 -18.71 -15.86
CA PRO A 133 -6.75 -17.82 -17.02
C PRO A 133 -7.49 -16.54 -16.67
N GLN A 134 -8.13 -16.48 -15.50
CA GLN A 134 -8.81 -15.28 -14.98
C GLN A 134 -7.87 -14.36 -14.21
N ASN A 135 -6.62 -14.81 -13.95
CA ASN A 135 -5.64 -13.99 -13.23
C ASN A 135 -4.88 -13.08 -14.20
N PRO A 136 -5.09 -11.75 -14.14
CA PRO A 136 -4.35 -10.83 -15.00
C PRO A 136 -2.86 -10.70 -14.65
N PHE A 137 -2.44 -11.29 -13.53
CA PHE A 137 -1.05 -11.30 -13.02
C PHE A 137 -0.37 -12.67 -13.16
N ALA A 138 -0.99 -13.63 -13.85
CA ALA A 138 -0.50 -15.00 -13.93
C ALA A 138 0.93 -15.11 -14.47
N ASP A 139 1.29 -14.29 -15.43
CA ASP A 139 2.61 -14.25 -16.06
C ASP A 139 3.58 -13.23 -15.47
N TYR A 140 3.19 -12.49 -14.44
CA TYR A 140 4.06 -11.48 -13.83
C TYR A 140 5.17 -12.13 -12.99
N SER A 141 6.36 -11.52 -13.06
CA SER A 141 7.34 -11.67 -11.97
C SER A 141 6.76 -11.03 -10.71
N VAL A 142 7.07 -11.58 -9.55
CA VAL A 142 6.49 -11.13 -8.28
C VAL A 142 7.57 -10.80 -7.28
N VAL A 143 7.42 -9.67 -6.59
CA VAL A 143 8.10 -9.36 -5.34
C VAL A 143 7.06 -9.29 -4.24
N TYR A 144 7.13 -10.22 -3.31
CA TYR A 144 6.25 -10.30 -2.17
C TYR A 144 6.95 -9.73 -0.93
N MET A 145 6.37 -8.72 -0.35
CA MET A 145 6.87 -8.02 0.83
C MET A 145 6.00 -8.37 2.05
N PRO A 146 6.48 -9.24 2.96
CA PRO A 146 5.78 -9.52 4.20
C PRO A 146 5.58 -8.28 5.06
N TYR A 147 4.47 -8.24 5.78
CA TYR A 147 4.17 -7.18 6.72
C TYR A 147 4.53 -7.58 8.15
N CYS A 148 5.36 -6.80 8.81
CA CYS A 148 5.72 -7.03 10.21
C CYS A 148 6.23 -5.76 10.93
N ASP A 149 5.98 -4.58 10.37
CA ASP A 149 6.45 -3.29 10.93
C ASP A 149 5.42 -2.58 11.81
N GLY A 150 4.17 -3.01 11.77
CA GLY A 150 3.07 -2.43 12.55
C GLY A 150 2.63 -1.02 12.14
N SER A 151 3.23 -0.44 11.08
CA SER A 151 3.01 0.95 10.65
C SER A 151 2.64 1.10 9.18
N THR A 152 1.98 0.07 8.62
CA THR A 152 1.44 0.06 7.25
C THR A 152 2.47 0.41 6.16
N PHE A 153 3.71 -0.09 6.31
CA PHE A 153 4.86 0.19 5.43
C PHE A 153 5.31 1.66 5.36
N GLY A 154 4.72 2.55 6.19
CA GLY A 154 5.01 3.98 6.10
C GLY A 154 5.86 4.52 7.25
N GLY A 155 5.91 3.83 8.38
CA GLY A 155 6.60 4.31 9.58
C GLY A 155 8.13 4.35 9.45
N ASP A 156 8.75 5.24 10.21
CA ASP A 156 10.20 5.35 10.32
C ASP A 156 10.59 5.90 11.71
N ASN A 157 10.32 5.08 12.73
CA ASN A 157 10.59 5.44 14.12
C ASN A 157 10.83 4.21 14.99
N ASP A 158 11.79 4.31 15.90
CA ASP A 158 12.04 3.33 16.94
C ASP A 158 11.48 3.87 18.26
N VAL A 159 10.48 3.22 18.84
CA VAL A 159 9.75 3.71 20.01
C VAL A 159 10.07 2.88 21.23
N ASN A 160 10.50 3.52 22.33
CA ASN A 160 10.60 2.86 23.62
C ASN A 160 9.18 2.70 24.20
N ASP A 161 8.73 1.45 24.31
CA ASP A 161 7.42 1.08 24.81
C ASP A 161 7.52 -0.15 25.73
N PRO A 162 7.71 0.07 27.03
CA PRO A 162 7.79 -1.03 27.99
C PRO A 162 6.53 -1.90 28.07
N GLY A 163 5.39 -1.39 27.57
CA GLY A 163 4.13 -2.14 27.52
C GLY A 163 4.02 -3.08 26.31
N PHE A 164 4.92 -2.99 25.35
CA PHE A 164 4.89 -3.88 24.18
C PHE A 164 5.25 -5.32 24.59
N PRO A 165 4.40 -6.32 24.28
CA PRO A 165 4.53 -7.66 24.87
C PRO A 165 5.74 -8.46 24.41
N PHE A 166 6.44 -8.05 23.34
CA PHE A 166 7.56 -8.80 22.78
C PHE A 166 8.93 -8.28 23.24
N ARG A 167 9.09 -6.97 23.38
CA ARG A 167 10.30 -6.31 23.90
C ARG A 167 10.05 -4.82 24.15
N PRO A 168 10.90 -4.14 24.92
CA PRO A 168 10.66 -2.74 25.30
C PRO A 168 10.82 -1.72 24.16
N THR A 169 11.21 -2.15 22.94
CA THR A 169 11.34 -1.25 21.80
C THR A 169 10.51 -1.79 20.63
N ARG A 170 9.64 -0.94 20.07
CA ARG A 170 8.94 -1.17 18.81
C ARG A 170 9.67 -0.51 17.65
N TYR A 171 9.94 -1.28 16.60
CA TYR A 171 10.63 -0.81 15.41
C TYR A 171 9.63 -0.57 14.29
N HIS A 172 9.06 0.64 14.23
CA HIS A 172 8.20 1.05 13.13
C HIS A 172 9.03 1.45 11.92
N ARG A 173 9.65 0.48 11.26
CA ARG A 173 10.58 0.67 10.13
C ARG A 173 9.95 0.34 8.79
N GLY A 174 8.67 0.63 8.61
CA GLY A 174 7.91 0.31 7.41
C GLY A 174 8.54 0.87 6.13
N LEU A 175 8.95 2.13 6.11
CA LEU A 175 9.60 2.73 4.94
C LEU A 175 10.95 2.07 4.62
N ARG A 176 11.70 1.63 5.64
CA ARG A 176 12.98 0.92 5.44
C ARG A 176 12.74 -0.48 4.87
N ASN A 177 11.74 -1.19 5.38
CA ASN A 177 11.32 -2.51 4.87
C ASN A 177 10.84 -2.40 3.41
N LEU A 178 10.01 -1.40 3.13
CA LEU A 178 9.51 -1.11 1.79
C LEU A 178 10.66 -0.77 0.81
N SER A 179 11.61 0.08 1.24
CA SER A 179 12.78 0.43 0.44
C SER A 179 13.68 -0.77 0.17
N ALA A 180 13.91 -1.63 1.17
CA ALA A 180 14.69 -2.85 1.02
C ALA A 180 14.03 -3.83 0.02
N GLY A 181 12.70 -3.99 0.09
CA GLY A 181 11.95 -4.76 -0.89
C GLY A 181 12.03 -4.16 -2.30
N MET A 182 12.03 -2.84 -2.41
CA MET A 182 12.17 -2.15 -3.70
C MET A 182 13.59 -2.30 -4.28
N ASP A 183 14.63 -2.31 -3.44
CA ASP A 183 16.01 -2.60 -3.85
C ASP A 183 16.13 -4.02 -4.44
N VAL A 184 15.52 -5.02 -3.77
CA VAL A 184 15.43 -6.39 -4.31
C VAL A 184 14.64 -6.42 -5.62
N ALA A 185 13.52 -5.72 -5.70
CA ALA A 185 12.72 -5.63 -6.92
C ALA A 185 13.55 -5.09 -8.09
N ARG A 186 14.28 -4.01 -7.88
CA ARG A 186 15.15 -3.39 -8.90
C ARG A 186 16.32 -4.27 -9.28
N GLN A 187 16.90 -4.99 -8.33
CA GLN A 187 18.03 -5.90 -8.56
C GLN A 187 17.61 -7.14 -9.37
N MET A 188 16.47 -7.74 -8.99
CA MET A 188 16.00 -8.99 -9.61
C MET A 188 15.33 -8.75 -10.97
N PHE A 189 14.62 -7.62 -11.14
CA PHE A 189 13.81 -7.33 -12.32
C PHE A 189 14.14 -5.95 -12.93
N PRO A 190 15.41 -5.71 -13.32
CA PRO A 190 15.85 -4.39 -13.79
C PRO A 190 15.16 -3.92 -15.07
N ASP A 191 14.63 -4.85 -15.87
CA ASP A 191 14.01 -4.58 -17.18
C ASP A 191 12.49 -4.44 -17.11
N ALA A 192 11.90 -4.43 -15.91
CA ALA A 192 10.46 -4.27 -15.74
C ALA A 192 9.96 -2.95 -16.39
N LYS A 193 8.92 -3.06 -17.22
CA LYS A 193 8.31 -1.95 -17.95
C LYS A 193 6.84 -1.72 -17.59
N GLN A 194 6.21 -2.75 -17.07
CA GLN A 194 4.84 -2.71 -16.57
C GLN A 194 4.86 -3.18 -15.11
N ILE A 195 4.58 -2.27 -14.20
CA ILE A 195 4.66 -2.50 -12.76
C ILE A 195 3.29 -2.26 -12.16
N THR A 196 2.81 -3.23 -11.39
CA THR A 196 1.67 -3.06 -10.50
C THR A 196 2.16 -3.12 -9.07
N VAL A 197 1.96 -2.04 -8.33
CA VAL A 197 2.08 -2.03 -6.88
C VAL A 197 0.71 -2.42 -6.32
N MET A 198 0.65 -3.51 -5.61
CA MET A 198 -0.58 -4.05 -5.03
C MET A 198 -0.37 -4.28 -3.54
N GLY A 199 -1.41 -4.11 -2.77
CA GLY A 199 -1.35 -4.49 -1.37
C GLY A 199 -2.72 -4.78 -0.81
N HIS A 200 -2.74 -5.64 0.22
CA HIS A 200 -3.94 -6.04 0.93
C HIS A 200 -3.94 -5.44 2.34
N SER A 201 -5.09 -4.90 2.79
CA SER A 201 -5.24 -4.39 4.17
C SER A 201 -4.16 -3.33 4.52
N ALA A 202 -3.37 -3.54 5.57
CA ALA A 202 -2.21 -2.70 5.89
C ALA A 202 -1.24 -2.54 4.71
N GLY A 203 -1.07 -3.58 3.89
CA GLY A 203 -0.33 -3.52 2.63
C GLY A 203 -1.02 -2.67 1.56
N GLY A 204 -2.35 -2.66 1.53
CA GLY A 204 -3.14 -1.77 0.69
C GLY A 204 -2.88 -0.30 1.02
N VAL A 205 -2.82 0.02 2.33
CA VAL A 205 -2.39 1.33 2.82
C VAL A 205 -0.98 1.67 2.32
N GLY A 206 -0.02 0.76 2.48
CA GLY A 206 1.36 0.95 2.01
C GLY A 206 1.46 1.12 0.50
N ALA A 207 0.70 0.32 -0.27
CA ALA A 207 0.63 0.40 -1.73
C ALA A 207 0.07 1.76 -2.20
N ALA A 208 -0.91 2.29 -1.50
CA ALA A 208 -1.50 3.57 -1.84
C ALA A 208 -0.71 4.78 -1.29
N ALA A 209 0.16 4.60 -0.28
CA ALA A 209 0.98 5.67 0.29
C ALA A 209 2.29 5.89 -0.47
N PHE A 210 3.40 5.30 -0.01
CA PHE A 210 4.75 5.63 -0.49
C PHE A 210 5.31 4.67 -1.55
N ALA A 211 4.79 3.45 -1.65
CA ALA A 211 5.33 2.45 -2.56
C ALA A 211 5.36 2.89 -4.04
N PRO A 212 4.38 3.63 -4.59
CA PRO A 212 4.42 4.12 -5.95
C PRO A 212 5.56 5.12 -6.20
N PHE A 213 5.89 5.96 -5.23
CA PHE A 213 7.01 6.88 -5.34
C PHE A 213 8.35 6.15 -5.36
N LEU A 214 8.51 5.15 -4.48
CA LEU A 214 9.69 4.30 -4.48
C LEU A 214 9.83 3.52 -5.80
N ALA A 215 8.73 3.06 -6.38
CA ALA A 215 8.74 2.43 -7.70
C ALA A 215 9.20 3.42 -8.79
N ARG A 216 8.77 4.70 -8.74
CA ARG A 216 9.26 5.74 -9.65
C ARG A 216 10.75 6.03 -9.49
N PHE A 217 11.26 6.08 -8.26
CA PHE A 217 12.68 6.22 -8.01
C PHE A 217 13.50 5.02 -8.51
N ALA A 218 13.00 3.80 -8.29
CA ALA A 218 13.71 2.57 -8.66
C ALA A 218 13.69 2.28 -10.16
N PHE A 219 12.57 2.50 -10.84
CA PHE A 219 12.35 2.07 -12.22
C PHE A 219 12.18 3.23 -13.22
N GLY A 220 12.03 4.46 -12.74
CA GLY A 220 11.90 5.66 -13.56
C GLY A 220 10.51 5.89 -14.15
N ASN A 221 10.37 7.03 -14.82
CA ASN A 221 9.10 7.53 -15.35
C ASN A 221 8.58 6.79 -16.60
N ASN A 222 9.48 6.12 -17.33
CA ASN A 222 9.12 5.40 -18.56
C ASN A 222 8.45 4.05 -18.31
N THR A 223 8.24 3.68 -17.04
CA THR A 223 7.51 2.47 -16.66
C THR A 223 6.02 2.76 -16.57
N LYS A 224 5.21 1.81 -17.05
CA LYS A 224 3.77 1.83 -16.79
C LYS A 224 3.55 1.43 -15.34
N LEU A 225 3.03 2.35 -14.54
CA LEU A 225 2.79 2.13 -13.12
C LEU A 225 1.30 2.15 -12.82
N THR A 226 0.83 1.10 -12.15
CA THR A 226 -0.52 0.99 -11.62
C THR A 226 -0.47 0.67 -10.13
N VAL A 227 -1.46 1.13 -9.38
CA VAL A 227 -1.63 0.86 -7.95
C VAL A 227 -2.96 0.16 -7.72
N TYR A 228 -2.93 -1.01 -7.12
CA TYR A 228 -4.13 -1.74 -6.72
C TYR A 228 -4.18 -1.80 -5.20
N ASN A 229 -5.08 -1.05 -4.61
CA ASN A 229 -5.34 -1.04 -3.18
C ASN A 229 -6.51 -1.99 -2.86
N ASP A 230 -6.22 -3.09 -2.19
CA ASP A 230 -7.19 -4.09 -1.75
C ASP A 230 -7.46 -3.91 -0.26
N ALA A 231 -8.62 -3.39 0.06
CA ALA A 231 -9.11 -3.20 1.42
C ALA A 231 -8.11 -2.47 2.35
N GLY A 232 -7.38 -1.52 1.81
CA GLY A 232 -6.54 -0.61 2.58
C GLY A 232 -7.18 0.78 2.62
N PRO A 233 -8.22 1.01 3.43
CA PRO A 233 -8.92 2.26 3.46
C PRO A 233 -8.04 3.33 4.10
N ILE A 234 -7.36 4.05 3.26
CA ILE A 234 -6.60 5.23 3.69
C ILE A 234 -7.55 6.41 3.97
N ALA A 235 -8.81 6.17 3.81
CA ALA A 235 -9.88 7.15 3.89
C ALA A 235 -10.12 7.75 5.27
N VAL A 236 -9.41 7.30 6.27
CA VAL A 236 -9.81 7.67 7.62
C VAL A 236 -9.39 9.10 7.91
N ASN A 237 -10.26 10.03 7.59
CA ASN A 237 -10.19 11.39 8.09
C ASN A 237 -10.59 11.43 9.57
N LEU A 238 -9.81 10.77 10.40
CA LEU A 238 -10.03 10.74 11.83
C LEU A 238 -9.77 12.10 12.50
N GLY A 239 -9.28 13.07 11.74
CA GLY A 239 -8.94 14.38 12.27
C GLY A 239 -10.05 15.43 12.25
N THR A 240 -11.16 15.22 11.54
CA THR A 240 -12.18 16.26 11.39
C THR A 240 -13.47 16.05 12.16
N SER A 241 -13.64 14.93 12.83
CA SER A 241 -14.81 14.68 13.64
C SER A 241 -14.47 14.49 15.12
N PRO A 242 -14.37 15.59 15.89
CA PRO A 242 -14.37 15.49 17.35
C PRO A 242 -15.73 15.03 17.88
N SER A 243 -16.73 14.91 17.03
CA SER A 243 -18.13 14.75 17.44
C SER A 243 -18.65 13.33 17.48
N ALA A 244 -17.90 12.36 17.02
CA ALA A 244 -18.37 10.98 16.99
C ALA A 244 -18.28 10.25 18.34
N GLY A 245 -18.36 10.96 19.44
CA GLY A 245 -18.56 10.30 20.73
C GLY A 245 -17.52 10.58 21.80
N GLY A 246 -16.67 11.49 21.60
CA GLY A 246 -15.72 11.88 22.63
C GLY A 246 -14.35 12.21 22.04
N PRO A 247 -13.59 12.99 22.78
CA PRO A 247 -12.35 13.58 22.29
C PRO A 247 -11.26 12.57 21.98
N ASP A 248 -11.39 11.31 22.34
CA ASP A 248 -10.20 10.46 22.49
C ASP A 248 -10.12 9.26 21.54
N VAL A 249 -11.20 8.79 20.95
CA VAL A 249 -11.22 7.50 20.24
C VAL A 249 -10.77 7.57 18.79
N PRO A 250 -11.23 8.50 17.97
CA PRO A 250 -10.72 8.65 16.59
C PRO A 250 -9.24 9.07 16.54
N TRP A 251 -8.76 9.64 17.62
CA TRP A 251 -7.42 10.22 17.73
C TRP A 251 -6.30 9.18 17.88
N LEU A 252 -6.59 7.95 18.30
CA LEU A 252 -5.55 6.94 18.52
C LEU A 252 -4.78 6.60 17.24
N SER A 253 -5.44 6.40 16.12
CA SER A 253 -4.75 6.13 14.86
C SER A 253 -4.06 7.37 14.29
N VAL A 254 -4.61 8.56 14.48
CA VAL A 254 -3.96 9.84 14.14
C VAL A 254 -2.73 10.04 15.02
N TRP A 255 -2.88 9.84 16.32
CA TRP A 255 -1.79 9.94 17.28
C TRP A 255 -0.67 8.93 16.95
N ALA A 256 -1.01 7.70 16.62
CA ALA A 256 -0.05 6.68 16.22
C ALA A 256 0.74 7.08 14.98
N ARG A 257 0.07 7.61 13.96
CA ARG A 257 0.74 8.07 12.74
C ARG A 257 1.70 9.21 13.02
N GLN A 258 1.32 10.13 13.88
CA GLN A 258 2.14 11.30 14.21
C GLN A 258 3.29 10.98 15.15
N ASN A 259 3.04 10.22 16.21
CA ASN A 259 3.97 10.04 17.30
C ASN A 259 4.74 8.73 17.21
N ASP A 260 4.05 7.63 16.95
CA ASP A 260 4.68 6.31 16.88
C ASP A 260 5.30 6.04 15.51
N TRP A 261 4.57 6.32 14.43
CA TRP A 261 5.01 5.97 13.07
C TRP A 261 5.81 7.09 12.40
N GLN A 262 5.46 8.34 12.66
CA GLN A 262 6.11 9.55 12.13
C GLN A 262 6.21 9.61 10.59
N PHE A 263 5.33 8.94 9.86
CA PHE A 263 5.45 8.93 8.40
C PHE A 263 5.03 10.26 7.74
N GLN A 264 4.33 11.15 8.43
CA GLN A 264 4.00 12.49 7.94
C GLN A 264 5.24 13.31 7.59
N LYS A 265 6.40 13.00 8.15
CA LYS A 265 7.68 13.68 7.82
C LYS A 265 8.13 13.43 6.36
N PHE A 266 7.54 12.44 5.69
CA PHE A 266 7.82 12.11 4.30
C PHE A 266 6.85 12.74 3.30
N TYR A 267 5.90 13.53 3.78
CA TYR A 267 5.00 14.24 2.89
C TYR A 267 5.72 15.36 2.11
N PRO A 268 5.46 15.50 0.80
CA PRO A 268 5.97 16.62 0.02
C PRO A 268 5.49 17.97 0.58
N GLN A 269 6.35 18.97 0.55
CA GLN A 269 6.02 20.26 1.13
C GLN A 269 4.80 20.92 0.47
N SER A 270 4.69 20.84 -0.86
CA SER A 270 3.52 21.39 -1.56
C SER A 270 2.21 20.67 -1.19
N CYS A 271 2.27 19.36 -0.88
CA CYS A 271 1.11 18.63 -0.38
C CYS A 271 0.67 19.09 1.02
N ILE A 272 1.64 19.50 1.84
CA ILE A 272 1.37 20.10 3.17
C ILE A 272 0.80 21.50 3.02
N ASP A 273 1.41 22.33 2.19
CA ASP A 273 1.06 23.74 2.01
C ASP A 273 -0.35 23.93 1.42
N ASP A 274 -0.80 23.02 0.56
CA ASP A 274 -2.16 23.03 0.00
C ASP A 274 -3.21 22.33 0.89
N GLY A 275 -2.79 21.83 2.05
CA GLY A 275 -3.66 21.21 3.06
C GLY A 275 -4.08 19.79 2.79
N ARG A 276 -3.65 19.16 1.68
CA ARG A 276 -3.96 17.75 1.36
C ARG A 276 -3.25 16.78 2.28
N CYS A 277 -1.97 17.03 2.58
CA CYS A 277 -1.15 16.21 3.46
C CYS A 277 -1.00 16.89 4.83
N ASN A 278 -2.06 16.98 5.58
CA ASN A 278 -1.98 17.53 6.93
C ASN A 278 -1.61 16.45 7.96
N ALA A 279 -1.14 16.91 9.11
CA ALA A 279 -0.75 16.04 10.22
C ALA A 279 -1.93 15.21 10.76
N PHE A 280 -3.16 15.67 10.54
CA PHE A 280 -4.38 14.98 10.96
C PHE A 280 -4.92 13.96 9.93
N GLY A 281 -4.28 13.89 8.76
CA GLY A 281 -4.15 12.66 8.03
C GLY A 281 -5.23 12.20 7.11
N GLN A 282 -5.73 13.03 6.21
CA GLN A 282 -6.32 12.48 4.99
C GLN A 282 -5.22 11.78 4.18
N GLN A 283 -5.11 10.46 4.35
CA GLN A 283 -4.17 9.70 3.53
C GLN A 283 -4.54 9.70 2.04
N THR A 284 -5.81 9.88 1.70
CA THR A 284 -6.28 10.17 0.35
C THR A 284 -5.68 11.45 -0.24
N GLY A 285 -5.23 12.38 0.59
CA GLY A 285 -4.51 13.58 0.17
C GLY A 285 -3.22 13.29 -0.58
N ILE A 286 -2.41 12.32 -0.12
CA ILE A 286 -1.18 11.92 -0.83
C ILE A 286 -1.48 11.22 -2.17
N ILE A 287 -2.59 10.50 -2.25
CA ILE A 287 -3.07 9.93 -3.53
C ILE A 287 -3.46 11.04 -4.49
N SER A 288 -4.25 12.02 -4.03
CA SER A 288 -4.64 13.19 -4.82
C SER A 288 -3.42 13.96 -5.34
N TRP A 289 -2.46 14.24 -4.44
CA TRP A 289 -1.23 14.90 -4.83
C TRP A 289 -0.43 14.09 -5.86
N ARG A 290 -0.34 12.78 -5.70
CA ARG A 290 0.32 11.91 -6.67
C ARG A 290 -0.37 11.91 -8.02
N LEU A 291 -1.69 11.78 -8.06
CA LEU A 291 -2.47 11.81 -9.31
C LEU A 291 -2.35 13.14 -10.04
N GLU A 292 -2.18 14.25 -9.34
CA GLU A 292 -1.92 15.54 -9.96
C GLU A 292 -0.51 15.62 -10.56
N ASN A 293 0.47 15.10 -9.87
CA ASN A 293 1.89 15.25 -10.20
C ASN A 293 2.48 14.10 -11.05
N ASP A 294 1.77 12.96 -11.19
CA ASP A 294 2.12 11.85 -12.07
C ASP A 294 1.04 11.65 -13.12
N SER A 295 1.29 12.11 -14.32
CA SER A 295 0.29 12.13 -15.42
C SER A 295 -0.07 10.73 -15.94
N THR A 296 0.72 9.70 -15.63
CA THR A 296 0.59 8.36 -16.23
C THR A 296 0.13 7.28 -15.26
N ILE A 297 0.18 7.53 -13.97
CA ILE A 297 -0.23 6.55 -12.96
C ILE A 297 -1.74 6.32 -12.99
N ARG A 298 -2.14 5.07 -12.72
CA ARG A 298 -3.53 4.68 -12.51
C ARG A 298 -3.64 3.95 -11.19
N GLU A 299 -4.74 4.20 -10.48
CA GLU A 299 -4.98 3.65 -9.15
C GLU A 299 -6.40 3.09 -9.04
N GLY A 300 -6.50 1.87 -8.57
CA GLY A 300 -7.74 1.16 -8.32
C GLY A 300 -7.90 0.85 -6.84
N PHE A 301 -9.08 1.05 -6.31
CA PHE A 301 -9.44 0.75 -4.93
C PHE A 301 -10.59 -0.26 -4.88
N TYR A 302 -10.35 -1.39 -4.24
CA TYR A 302 -11.37 -2.40 -3.93
C TYR A 302 -11.69 -2.36 -2.45
N GLU A 303 -12.99 -2.43 -2.11
CA GLU A 303 -13.45 -2.51 -0.74
C GLU A 303 -14.84 -3.14 -0.65
N THR A 304 -15.15 -3.79 0.47
CA THR A 304 -16.52 -4.05 0.88
C THR A 304 -16.99 -2.93 1.82
N ASP A 305 -18.18 -2.40 1.59
CA ASP A 305 -18.64 -1.21 2.31
C ASP A 305 -19.02 -1.45 3.78
N SER A 306 -18.97 -2.70 4.18
CA SER A 306 -19.25 -3.16 5.55
C SER A 306 -18.09 -3.95 6.14
N ASP A 307 -16.88 -3.85 5.57
CA ASP A 307 -15.68 -4.56 5.98
C ASP A 307 -15.51 -4.58 7.51
N ARG A 308 -15.63 -5.77 8.07
CA ARG A 308 -15.62 -5.97 9.53
C ARG A 308 -14.28 -5.64 10.17
N THR A 309 -13.19 -5.94 9.47
CA THR A 309 -11.83 -5.71 9.95
C THR A 309 -11.49 -4.22 9.89
N ASN A 310 -11.77 -3.58 8.77
CA ASN A 310 -11.48 -2.16 8.60
C ASN A 310 -12.33 -1.27 9.51
N ARG A 311 -13.56 -1.64 9.77
CA ARG A 311 -14.42 -0.96 10.75
C ARG A 311 -13.85 -1.03 12.18
N PHE A 312 -13.19 -2.13 12.53
CA PHE A 312 -12.49 -2.28 13.82
C PHE A 312 -11.28 -1.32 13.91
N PHE A 313 -10.45 -1.27 12.87
CA PHE A 313 -9.31 -0.35 12.84
C PHE A 313 -9.73 1.12 12.70
N ALA A 314 -10.82 1.39 12.01
CA ALA A 314 -11.38 2.74 11.87
C ALA A 314 -11.90 3.29 13.19
N GLN A 315 -12.52 2.46 14.02
CA GLN A 315 -12.99 2.84 15.36
C GLN A 315 -11.83 2.98 16.35
N GLY A 316 -10.87 2.04 16.36
CA GLY A 316 -9.61 2.15 17.11
C GLY A 316 -9.71 1.99 18.63
N ASP A 317 -10.89 1.69 19.18
CA ASP A 317 -11.15 1.52 20.63
C ASP A 317 -11.46 0.08 21.03
N GLY A 318 -11.30 -0.86 20.10
CA GLY A 318 -11.67 -2.26 20.31
C GLY A 318 -13.12 -2.62 19.92
N THR A 319 -13.91 -1.64 19.53
CA THR A 319 -15.24 -1.82 18.93
C THR A 319 -15.18 -1.68 17.41
N ARG A 320 -16.31 -1.71 16.73
CA ARG A 320 -16.39 -1.52 15.28
C ARG A 320 -17.23 -0.31 14.94
N MET A 321 -16.77 0.47 13.97
CA MET A 321 -17.57 1.55 13.38
C MET A 321 -18.87 1.00 12.79
N ASP A 322 -19.94 1.76 12.87
CA ASP A 322 -21.20 1.43 12.19
C ASP A 322 -20.97 1.21 10.68
N PRO A 323 -21.59 0.19 10.05
CA PRO A 323 -21.38 -0.11 8.64
C PRO A 323 -21.73 1.05 7.71
N GLN A 324 -22.83 1.75 7.96
CA GLN A 324 -23.25 2.87 7.13
C GLN A 324 -22.30 4.07 7.28
N ALA A 325 -21.87 4.36 8.51
CA ALA A 325 -20.87 5.42 8.76
C ALA A 325 -19.53 5.11 8.07
N TYR A 326 -19.11 3.85 8.08
CA TYR A 326 -17.91 3.42 7.37
C TYR A 326 -18.08 3.58 5.84
N ARG A 327 -19.19 3.13 5.29
CA ARG A 327 -19.54 3.33 3.88
C ARG A 327 -19.49 4.81 3.49
N GLU A 328 -20.15 5.68 4.24
CA GLU A 328 -20.17 7.12 3.98
C GLU A 328 -18.75 7.71 3.96
N LEU A 329 -17.90 7.26 4.88
CA LEU A 329 -16.50 7.66 4.95
C LEU A 329 -15.73 7.28 3.68
N ILE A 330 -15.72 6.00 3.29
CA ILE A 330 -14.97 5.54 2.12
C ILE A 330 -15.52 6.12 0.81
N LEU A 331 -16.85 6.26 0.70
CA LEU A 331 -17.45 6.84 -0.50
C LEU A 331 -17.15 8.32 -0.65
N THR A 332 -17.10 9.08 0.44
CA THR A 332 -16.76 10.49 0.43
C THR A 332 -15.30 10.68 -0.03
N GLU A 333 -14.38 10.03 0.64
CA GLU A 333 -12.93 10.18 0.38
C GLU A 333 -12.53 9.67 -1.01
N HIS A 334 -12.87 8.43 -1.32
CA HIS A 334 -12.52 7.83 -2.60
C HIS A 334 -13.42 8.32 -3.75
N GLY A 335 -14.61 8.81 -3.44
CA GLY A 335 -15.48 9.49 -4.40
C GLY A 335 -14.91 10.81 -4.89
N ALA A 336 -14.34 11.60 -3.98
CA ALA A 336 -13.65 12.83 -4.34
C ALA A 336 -12.45 12.58 -5.29
N LEU A 337 -11.67 11.51 -5.03
CA LEU A 337 -10.58 11.09 -5.92
C LEU A 337 -11.09 10.69 -7.31
N ASN A 338 -12.15 9.89 -7.37
CA ASN A 338 -12.72 9.49 -8.65
C ASN A 338 -13.28 10.68 -9.43
N ALA A 339 -13.96 11.60 -8.74
CA ALA A 339 -14.52 12.81 -9.35
C ALA A 339 -13.42 13.72 -9.93
N ALA A 340 -12.30 13.88 -9.21
CA ALA A 340 -11.17 14.69 -9.64
C ALA A 340 -10.35 14.01 -10.76
N TYR A 341 -10.22 12.69 -10.74
CA TYR A 341 -9.38 11.92 -11.67
C TYR A 341 -10.15 10.77 -12.34
N PRO A 342 -11.25 11.02 -13.05
CA PRO A 342 -12.20 9.97 -13.48
C PRO A 342 -11.63 8.98 -14.50
N THR A 343 -10.51 9.27 -15.14
CA THR A 343 -9.84 8.36 -16.08
C THR A 343 -8.69 7.58 -15.45
N ARG A 344 -8.25 7.97 -14.25
CA ARG A 344 -7.04 7.43 -13.62
C ARG A 344 -7.25 6.86 -12.24
N TYR A 345 -8.40 7.15 -11.60
CA TYR A 345 -8.80 6.60 -10.31
C TYR A 345 -10.17 5.96 -10.42
N LYS A 346 -10.32 4.71 -9.98
CA LYS A 346 -11.59 3.97 -10.00
C LYS A 346 -11.74 3.15 -8.72
N ARG A 347 -13.00 2.99 -8.34
CA ARG A 347 -13.41 2.17 -7.20
C ARG A 347 -14.13 0.93 -7.67
N PHE A 348 -14.03 -0.13 -6.87
CA PHE A 348 -14.86 -1.32 -6.96
C PHE A 348 -15.38 -1.59 -5.55
N ILE A 349 -16.58 -1.10 -5.24
CA ILE A 349 -17.19 -1.17 -3.92
C ILE A 349 -18.35 -2.18 -3.95
N VAL A 350 -18.21 -3.21 -3.13
CA VAL A 350 -19.20 -4.28 -2.95
C VAL A 350 -20.05 -3.96 -1.72
N SER A 351 -21.35 -4.23 -1.82
CA SER A 351 -22.29 -4.02 -0.72
C SER A 351 -22.95 -5.33 -0.26
N GLY A 352 -23.42 -5.36 0.97
CA GLY A 352 -24.02 -6.57 1.55
C GLY A 352 -23.02 -7.67 1.93
N ASP A 353 -21.73 -7.33 1.97
CA ASP A 353 -20.62 -8.21 2.31
C ASP A 353 -19.73 -7.54 3.34
N ASP A 354 -19.31 -8.25 4.39
CA ASP A 354 -18.43 -7.77 5.45
C ASP A 354 -17.01 -8.38 5.39
N THR A 355 -16.66 -9.04 4.29
CA THR A 355 -15.35 -9.65 4.09
C THR A 355 -14.25 -8.61 3.93
N HIS A 356 -13.05 -8.98 4.33
CA HIS A 356 -11.87 -8.12 4.31
C HIS A 356 -10.95 -8.47 3.14
N GLY A 357 -10.99 -7.66 2.09
CA GLY A 357 -10.16 -7.82 0.90
C GLY A 357 -10.51 -9.00 -0.01
N ALA A 358 -9.81 -9.11 -1.12
CA ALA A 358 -10.10 -10.11 -2.15
C ALA A 358 -8.88 -10.76 -2.79
N VAL A 359 -7.71 -10.12 -2.78
CA VAL A 359 -6.56 -10.58 -3.60
C VAL A 359 -5.77 -11.70 -2.96
N GLN A 360 -5.85 -11.85 -1.64
CA GLN A 360 -5.17 -12.90 -0.89
C GLN A 360 -6.06 -13.40 0.25
N VAL A 361 -6.24 -14.73 0.35
CA VAL A 361 -6.77 -15.33 1.58
C VAL A 361 -5.64 -15.29 2.60
N THR A 362 -5.76 -14.46 3.60
CA THR A 362 -4.84 -14.43 4.72
C THR A 362 -5.27 -15.44 5.77
N ALA A 363 -4.29 -16.06 6.43
CA ALA A 363 -4.55 -16.87 7.63
C ALA A 363 -5.10 -16.05 8.82
N GLU A 364 -5.37 -14.79 8.58
CA GLU A 364 -5.81 -13.80 9.58
C GLU A 364 -7.30 -13.92 9.96
N THR A 365 -8.01 -14.89 9.43
CA THR A 365 -9.33 -15.27 9.93
C THR A 365 -9.22 -16.53 10.83
N PRO A 366 -8.62 -16.43 12.03
CA PRO A 366 -8.40 -17.59 12.91
C PRO A 366 -9.72 -18.22 13.43
N ASN A 367 -10.85 -17.61 13.16
CA ASN A 367 -12.17 -18.05 13.66
C ASN A 367 -13.11 -18.59 12.57
N PHE A 368 -12.63 -18.76 11.33
CA PHE A 368 -13.46 -19.40 10.31
C PHE A 368 -13.01 -20.84 10.09
N PRO A 369 -13.86 -21.83 10.40
CA PRO A 369 -13.54 -23.25 10.22
C PRO A 369 -13.48 -23.69 8.74
N PHE A 370 -13.78 -22.79 7.80
CA PHE A 370 -13.72 -23.06 6.37
C PHE A 370 -12.96 -21.98 5.64
N PRO A 371 -12.06 -22.32 4.69
CA PRO A 371 -11.48 -21.34 3.78
C PRO A 371 -12.63 -20.61 3.07
N GLN A 372 -12.69 -19.30 3.20
CA GLN A 372 -13.63 -18.48 2.42
C GLN A 372 -13.38 -18.73 0.94
N PRO A 373 -14.41 -18.93 0.14
CA PRO A 373 -14.24 -19.09 -1.30
C PRO A 373 -13.52 -17.85 -1.85
N PHE A 374 -12.65 -18.08 -2.79
CA PHE A 374 -11.71 -17.12 -3.33
C PHE A 374 -12.42 -15.88 -3.88
N SER A 375 -12.44 -14.80 -3.15
CA SER A 375 -13.21 -13.62 -3.51
C SER A 375 -12.70 -12.92 -4.77
N PHE A 376 -11.39 -12.96 -5.07
CA PHE A 376 -10.84 -12.33 -6.28
C PHE A 376 -11.48 -12.82 -7.60
N TYR A 377 -11.78 -14.11 -7.71
CA TYR A 377 -12.37 -14.72 -8.91
C TYR A 377 -13.88 -14.82 -8.88
N THR A 378 -14.48 -14.71 -7.71
CA THR A 378 -15.93 -14.89 -7.53
C THR A 378 -16.63 -13.61 -7.11
N GLN A 379 -15.91 -12.65 -6.54
CA GLN A 379 -16.45 -11.37 -6.13
C GLN A 379 -16.95 -10.59 -7.34
N GLN A 380 -18.13 -10.03 -7.20
CA GLN A 380 -18.76 -9.21 -8.24
C GLN A 380 -19.50 -8.04 -7.65
N ALA A 381 -19.59 -6.98 -8.41
CA ALA A 381 -20.41 -5.79 -8.11
C ALA A 381 -21.08 -5.31 -9.39
N ASN A 382 -22.39 -5.04 -9.32
CA ASN A 382 -23.20 -4.64 -10.47
C ASN A 382 -22.99 -5.55 -11.70
N GLY A 383 -22.91 -6.87 -11.47
CA GLY A 383 -22.72 -7.87 -12.54
C GLY A 383 -21.31 -7.93 -13.16
N THR A 384 -20.35 -7.21 -12.61
CA THR A 384 -18.94 -7.23 -13.06
C THR A 384 -18.09 -8.04 -12.08
N LEU A 385 -17.35 -9.04 -12.58
CA LEU A 385 -16.37 -9.79 -11.78
C LEU A 385 -15.17 -8.91 -11.46
N LEU A 386 -14.65 -9.02 -10.23
CA LEU A 386 -13.47 -8.30 -9.78
C LEU A 386 -12.22 -8.65 -10.61
N SER A 387 -12.02 -9.92 -10.95
CA SER A 387 -10.91 -10.37 -11.80
C SER A 387 -10.98 -9.77 -13.22
N TYR A 388 -12.18 -9.61 -13.76
CA TYR A 388 -12.37 -8.91 -15.03
C TYR A 388 -12.04 -7.42 -14.91
N TRP A 389 -12.54 -6.76 -13.87
CA TRP A 389 -12.23 -5.35 -13.57
C TRP A 389 -10.73 -5.12 -13.42
N ALA A 390 -10.03 -6.02 -12.71
CA ALA A 390 -8.58 -5.98 -12.56
C ALA A 390 -7.85 -6.20 -13.90
N THR A 391 -8.40 -7.07 -14.78
CA THR A 391 -7.86 -7.28 -16.13
C THR A 391 -7.92 -5.99 -16.95
N GLU A 392 -9.04 -5.30 -16.94
CA GLU A 392 -9.19 -4.01 -17.65
C GLU A 392 -8.31 -2.91 -17.03
N PHE A 393 -8.11 -2.95 -15.72
CA PHE A 393 -7.23 -2.03 -14.99
C PHE A 393 -5.77 -2.13 -15.46
N VAL A 394 -5.23 -3.33 -15.64
CA VAL A 394 -3.83 -3.51 -16.05
C VAL A 394 -3.62 -3.45 -17.57
N ARG A 395 -4.66 -3.58 -18.37
CA ARG A 395 -4.62 -3.40 -19.82
C ARG A 395 -4.40 -1.94 -20.17
N ILE A 396 -3.16 -1.50 -20.17
CA ILE A 396 -2.80 -0.11 -20.46
C ILE A 396 -2.45 0.03 -21.93
N GLY A 397 -3.45 0.21 -22.77
CA GLY A 397 -3.27 0.73 -24.14
C GLY A 397 -4.01 2.06 -24.26
N ALA A 398 -3.39 3.06 -24.83
CA ALA A 398 -3.93 4.44 -24.91
C ALA A 398 -5.29 4.57 -25.64
N ARG A 399 -5.81 3.52 -26.25
CA ARG A 399 -7.05 3.54 -27.03
C ARG A 399 -8.20 2.70 -26.47
N GLN A 400 -7.99 1.86 -25.45
CA GLN A 400 -9.01 0.91 -24.99
C GLN A 400 -9.57 1.18 -23.58
N SER A 401 -8.99 2.09 -22.83
CA SER A 401 -9.30 2.27 -21.41
C SER A 401 -10.63 2.97 -21.12
N GLN A 402 -11.35 3.47 -22.10
CA GLN A 402 -12.59 4.21 -21.84
C GLN A 402 -13.82 3.30 -21.65
N PHE A 403 -13.77 2.03 -22.05
CA PHE A 403 -14.96 1.17 -22.10
C PHE A 403 -14.97 0.00 -21.12
N GLY A 404 -13.82 -0.47 -20.62
CA GLY A 404 -13.72 -1.66 -19.78
C GLY A 404 -13.53 -1.37 -18.29
N TRP A 405 -12.61 -0.48 -17.94
CA TRP A 405 -12.33 -0.16 -16.55
C TRP A 405 -13.23 0.97 -16.03
N LYS A 406 -14.27 0.59 -15.30
CA LYS A 406 -15.31 1.49 -14.79
C LYS A 406 -15.20 1.70 -13.30
N ASP A 407 -15.73 2.82 -12.81
CA ASP A 407 -16.03 3.02 -11.41
C ASP A 407 -17.28 2.23 -11.07
N ILE A 408 -17.21 1.34 -10.08
CA ILE A 408 -18.30 0.43 -9.69
C ILE A 408 -18.56 0.62 -8.21
N VAL A 409 -19.76 1.04 -7.89
CA VAL A 409 -20.22 1.22 -6.51
C VAL A 409 -21.64 0.65 -6.44
N GLU A 410 -21.85 -0.36 -5.63
CA GLU A 410 -23.18 -0.94 -5.42
C GLU A 410 -24.03 -0.07 -4.52
N ASP A 411 -25.35 -0.16 -4.69
CA ASP A 411 -26.31 0.39 -3.75
C ASP A 411 -26.18 -0.31 -2.39
N TYR A 412 -26.43 0.44 -1.32
CA TYR A 412 -26.22 -0.08 0.03
C TYR A 412 -27.19 -1.21 0.37
N VAL A 413 -26.63 -2.33 0.76
CA VAL A 413 -27.34 -3.49 1.32
C VAL A 413 -26.82 -3.69 2.74
N PRO A 414 -27.66 -3.56 3.78
CA PRO A 414 -27.22 -3.78 5.15
C PRO A 414 -26.73 -5.21 5.39
N VAL A 415 -25.62 -5.35 6.06
CA VAL A 415 -25.17 -6.66 6.58
C VAL A 415 -25.81 -6.89 7.95
N PRO A 416 -26.15 -8.14 8.31
CA PRO A 416 -26.58 -8.46 9.66
C PRO A 416 -25.47 -8.07 10.66
N ILE A 417 -25.81 -7.29 11.67
CA ILE A 417 -24.89 -7.01 12.78
C ILE A 417 -24.93 -8.25 13.68
N PRO A 418 -23.79 -8.98 13.82
CA PRO A 418 -23.73 -10.18 14.66
C PRO A 418 -23.78 -9.83 16.15
#